data_549766876bf4563167b9051e9d22ac96
#
_entry.id   549766876bf4563167b9051e9d22ac96
#
_cell.length_a   1.000
_cell.length_b   1.000
_cell.length_c   1.000
_cell.angle_alpha   90.00
_cell.angle_beta   90.00
_cell.angle_gamma   90.00
#
_symmetry.space_group_name_H-M   'P 1'
#
loop_
_entity.id
_entity.type
_entity.pdbx_description
1 polymer ?
#
loop_
_entity_poly.entity_id
_entity_poly.type
_entity_poly.pdbx_seq_one_letter_code
_entity_poly.pdbx_strand_id
1 'polypeptide(L)'
;MFLGIYDYTVILTYISLGISVFGITRALEGDFKVAIFCLALSGLCDMFDGKIARTKKNRTDDEKNFGIQIDSLCDVVCFGIFPVMICYCLGVNTLAGIGALIFTVWHLSSALHILMFQKQRDRMRLLRTDSIIRGFRSHPWRSSCRSFI
;
A
#
# COMPACT_ATOMS: atom_id res chain seq x y z
N MET A 1 -6.50 21.05 3.60
CA MET A 1 -7.16 20.65 4.85
C MET A 1 -6.96 19.14 4.99
N PHE A 2 -5.82 18.74 5.62
CA PHE A 2 -5.32 17.34 5.66
C PHE A 2 -5.75 16.58 6.93
N LEU A 3 -6.83 16.96 7.59
CA LEU A 3 -7.17 16.54 8.95
C LEU A 3 -8.41 15.63 9.05
N GLY A 4 -8.65 14.74 8.08
CA GLY A 4 -9.89 13.95 8.09
C GLY A 4 -9.78 12.43 8.00
N ILE A 5 -8.63 11.85 7.68
CA ILE A 5 -8.51 10.41 7.41
C ILE A 5 -7.46 9.79 8.35
N TYR A 6 -7.59 10.03 9.66
CA TYR A 6 -6.80 9.35 10.67
C TYR A 6 -7.47 8.04 11.08
N ASP A 7 -7.14 7.00 10.34
CA ASP A 7 -7.49 5.64 10.73
C ASP A 7 -6.33 5.05 11.54
N TYR A 8 -6.63 4.33 12.63
CA TYR A 8 -5.60 3.69 13.47
C TYR A 8 -4.70 2.72 12.68
N THR A 9 -5.15 2.23 11.53
CA THR A 9 -4.35 1.41 10.61
C THR A 9 -3.20 2.22 10.00
N VAL A 10 -3.43 3.46 9.62
CA VAL A 10 -2.41 4.36 9.07
C VAL A 10 -1.34 4.70 10.11
N ILE A 11 -1.72 4.78 11.39
CA ILE A 11 -0.76 5.01 12.48
C ILE A 11 0.22 3.84 12.59
N LEU A 12 -0.26 2.60 12.47
CA LEU A 12 0.60 1.42 12.53
C LEU A 12 1.59 1.37 11.36
N THR A 13 1.15 1.73 10.16
CA THR A 13 2.02 1.85 8.97
C THR A 13 3.10 2.92 9.18
N TYR A 14 2.77 4.08 9.78
CA TYR A 14 3.78 5.10 10.13
C TYR A 14 4.76 4.63 11.21
N ILE A 15 4.32 3.84 12.18
CA ILE A 15 5.21 3.25 13.19
C ILE A 15 6.18 2.28 12.51
N SER A 16 5.71 1.41 11.62
CA SER A 16 6.53 0.50 10.83
C SER A 16 7.59 1.26 10.02
N LEU A 17 7.19 2.34 9.34
CA LEU A 17 8.11 3.21 8.62
C LEU A 17 9.16 3.84 9.55
N GLY A 18 8.76 4.35 10.71
CA GLY A 18 9.66 4.93 11.71
C GLY A 18 10.69 3.92 12.21
N ILE A 19 10.27 2.69 12.49
CA ILE A 19 11.17 1.59 12.89
C ILE A 19 12.16 1.28 11.76
N SER A 20 11.72 1.27 10.51
CA SER A 20 12.58 1.01 9.36
C SER A 20 13.62 2.11 9.16
N VAL A 21 13.23 3.38 9.27
CA VAL A 21 14.16 4.51 9.20
C VAL A 21 15.18 4.47 10.33
N PHE A 22 14.74 4.17 11.56
CA PHE A 22 15.64 3.98 12.70
C PHE A 22 16.61 2.80 12.47
N GLY A 23 16.12 1.68 11.91
CA GLY A 23 16.97 0.55 11.56
C GLY A 23 18.02 0.88 10.50
N ILE A 24 17.67 1.72 9.50
CA ILE A 24 18.63 2.20 8.49
C ILE A 24 19.74 3.03 9.16
N THR A 25 19.42 3.93 10.10
CA THR A 25 20.44 4.72 10.80
C THR A 25 21.38 3.83 11.61
N ARG A 26 20.85 2.79 12.26
CA ARG A 26 21.66 1.79 12.98
C ARG A 26 22.55 0.96 12.05
N ALA A 27 22.08 0.62 10.85
CA ALA A 27 22.90 -0.05 9.85
C ALA A 27 24.07 0.82 9.40
N LEU A 28 23.87 2.14 9.24
CA LEU A 28 24.93 3.11 8.90
C LEU A 28 25.96 3.27 10.02
N GLU A 29 25.56 3.13 11.28
CA GLU A 29 26.43 3.15 12.45
C GLU A 29 27.19 1.82 12.64
N GLY A 30 26.87 0.77 11.86
CA GLY A 30 27.50 -0.55 11.94
C GLY A 30 26.82 -1.53 12.92
N ASP A 31 25.72 -1.12 13.54
CA ASP A 31 24.94 -1.98 14.46
C ASP A 31 23.97 -2.89 13.69
N PHE A 32 24.51 -3.82 12.92
CA PHE A 32 23.70 -4.71 12.05
C PHE A 32 22.72 -5.59 12.82
N LYS A 33 23.02 -5.96 14.08
CA LYS A 33 22.08 -6.77 14.89
C LYS A 33 20.79 -6.01 15.17
N VAL A 34 20.91 -4.75 15.54
CA VAL A 34 19.76 -3.87 15.79
C VAL A 34 19.01 -3.59 14.48
N ALA A 35 19.74 -3.34 13.39
CA ALA A 35 19.15 -3.12 12.08
C ALA A 35 18.31 -4.31 11.61
N ILE A 36 18.82 -5.54 11.70
CA ILE A 36 18.09 -6.76 11.33
C ILE A 36 16.87 -6.97 12.24
N PHE A 37 16.99 -6.68 13.52
CA PHE A 37 15.87 -6.74 14.44
C PHE A 37 14.77 -5.74 14.08
N CYS A 38 15.13 -4.50 13.73
CA CYS A 38 14.20 -3.49 13.26
C CYS A 38 13.51 -3.91 11.95
N LEU A 39 14.24 -4.55 11.02
CA LEU A 39 13.66 -5.09 9.79
C LEU A 39 12.60 -6.16 10.08
N ALA A 40 12.89 -7.09 10.98
CA ALA A 40 11.94 -8.12 11.39
C ALA A 40 10.71 -7.52 12.09
N LEU A 41 10.92 -6.53 12.95
CA LEU A 41 9.84 -5.85 13.67
C LEU A 41 8.94 -5.04 12.71
N SER A 42 9.53 -4.35 11.74
CA SER A 42 8.80 -3.66 10.68
C SER A 42 7.91 -4.63 9.89
N GLY A 43 8.44 -5.80 9.51
CA GLY A 43 7.66 -6.84 8.83
C GLY A 43 6.51 -7.41 9.66
N LEU A 44 6.70 -7.54 10.99
CA LEU A 44 5.62 -7.92 11.89
C LEU A 44 4.52 -6.85 11.95
N CYS A 45 4.88 -5.56 12.04
CA CYS A 45 3.92 -4.46 12.05
C CYS A 45 3.08 -4.47 10.77
N ASP A 46 3.70 -4.65 9.61
CA ASP A 46 3.04 -4.76 8.31
C ASP A 46 2.05 -5.94 8.23
N MET A 47 2.44 -7.08 8.78
CA MET A 47 1.54 -8.24 8.84
C MET A 47 0.30 -7.97 9.71
N PHE A 48 0.43 -7.16 10.77
CA PHE A 48 -0.67 -6.82 11.67
C PHE A 48 -1.59 -5.74 11.11
N ASP A 49 -1.06 -4.70 10.46
CA ASP A 49 -1.88 -3.62 9.90
C ASP A 49 -2.77 -4.12 8.77
N GLY A 50 -2.28 -5.01 7.90
CA GLY A 50 -3.08 -5.69 6.90
C GLY A 50 -4.22 -6.54 7.47
N LYS A 51 -4.02 -7.20 8.63
CA LYS A 51 -5.10 -7.92 9.33
C LYS A 51 -6.14 -6.96 9.92
N ILE A 52 -5.69 -5.91 10.58
CA ILE A 52 -6.54 -4.91 11.23
C ILE A 52 -7.37 -4.16 10.17
N ALA A 53 -6.74 -3.80 9.04
CA ALA A 53 -7.41 -3.15 7.92
C ALA A 53 -8.60 -3.96 7.37
N ARG A 54 -8.51 -5.28 7.36
CA ARG A 54 -9.58 -6.19 6.89
C ARG A 54 -10.74 -6.33 7.88
N THR A 55 -10.53 -6.04 9.16
CA THR A 55 -11.55 -6.19 10.20
C THR A 55 -12.54 -5.03 10.20
N LYS A 56 -12.17 -3.87 9.69
CA LYS A 56 -13.02 -2.67 9.68
C LYS A 56 -13.99 -2.67 8.49
N LYS A 57 -15.29 -2.88 8.77
CA LYS A 57 -16.34 -3.00 7.75
C LYS A 57 -16.88 -1.66 7.23
N ASN A 58 -16.70 -0.55 7.97
CA ASN A 58 -17.31 0.76 7.68
C ASN A 58 -16.27 1.78 7.19
N ARG A 59 -15.49 1.44 6.15
CA ARG A 59 -14.57 2.37 5.49
C ARG A 59 -15.18 2.93 4.23
N THR A 60 -15.00 4.23 4.01
CA THR A 60 -15.26 4.84 2.71
C THR A 60 -14.27 4.34 1.67
N ASP A 61 -14.66 4.32 0.41
CA ASP A 61 -13.76 3.85 -0.68
C ASP A 61 -12.51 4.72 -0.79
N ASP A 62 -12.59 6.01 -0.48
CA ASP A 62 -11.46 6.94 -0.48
C ASP A 62 -10.48 6.63 0.66
N GLU A 63 -10.96 6.34 1.88
CA GLU A 63 -10.12 5.92 3.02
C GLU A 63 -9.38 4.62 2.73
N LYS A 64 -10.05 3.68 2.08
CA LYS A 64 -9.46 2.40 1.69
C LYS A 64 -8.36 2.57 0.65
N ASN A 65 -8.61 3.38 -0.39
CA ASN A 65 -7.64 3.64 -1.44
C ASN A 65 -6.41 4.39 -0.90
N PHE A 66 -6.62 5.36 -0.02
CA PHE A 66 -5.53 6.09 0.63
C PHE A 66 -4.67 5.17 1.52
N GLY A 67 -5.30 4.32 2.34
CA GLY A 67 -4.59 3.34 3.16
C GLY A 67 -3.72 2.40 2.33
N ILE A 68 -4.23 1.85 1.23
CA ILE A 68 -3.48 0.96 0.33
C ILE A 68 -2.29 1.69 -0.32
N GLN A 69 -2.42 2.96 -0.66
CA GLN A 69 -1.34 3.72 -1.28
C GLN A 69 -0.20 4.01 -0.29
N ILE A 70 -0.53 4.40 0.95
CA ILE A 70 0.46 4.63 2.01
C ILE A 70 1.18 3.34 2.37
N ASP A 71 0.45 2.27 2.56
CA ASP A 71 0.96 0.94 2.85
C ASP A 71 2.01 0.52 1.80
N SER A 72 1.64 0.59 0.53
CA SER A 72 2.57 0.27 -0.56
C SER A 72 3.79 1.18 -0.63
N LEU A 73 3.67 2.45 -0.26
CA LEU A 73 4.81 3.37 -0.20
C LEU A 73 5.76 3.00 0.94
N CYS A 74 5.21 2.64 2.10
CA CYS A 74 5.99 2.18 3.25
C CYS A 74 6.71 0.87 2.96
N ASP A 75 6.06 -0.07 2.26
CA ASP A 75 6.64 -1.34 1.83
C ASP A 75 7.88 -1.15 0.95
N VAL A 76 7.87 -0.17 0.06
CA VAL A 76 9.03 0.19 -0.75
C VAL A 76 10.23 0.57 0.11
N VAL A 77 10.01 1.32 1.18
CA VAL A 77 11.08 1.73 2.10
C VAL A 77 11.50 0.55 2.99
N CYS A 78 10.54 -0.13 3.61
CA CYS A 78 10.79 -1.18 4.60
C CYS A 78 11.40 -2.44 3.98
N PHE A 79 10.92 -2.86 2.83
CA PHE A 79 11.34 -4.11 2.18
C PHE A 79 12.14 -3.89 0.90
N GLY A 80 12.13 -2.68 0.34
CA GLY A 80 12.94 -2.30 -0.80
C GLY A 80 14.28 -1.69 -0.38
N ILE A 81 14.26 -0.52 0.21
CA ILE A 81 15.46 0.28 0.50
C ILE A 81 16.23 -0.27 1.69
N PHE A 82 15.57 -0.66 2.76
CA PHE A 82 16.21 -1.05 4.02
C PHE A 82 17.12 -2.29 3.88
N PRO A 83 16.70 -3.43 3.28
CA PRO A 83 17.60 -4.57 3.09
C PRO A 83 18.81 -4.25 2.20
N VAL A 84 18.62 -3.40 1.18
CA VAL A 84 19.71 -2.96 0.30
C VAL A 84 20.73 -2.14 1.08
N MET A 85 20.28 -1.25 1.96
CA MET A 85 21.16 -0.45 2.81
C MET A 85 21.97 -1.32 3.79
N ILE A 86 21.35 -2.35 4.38
CA ILE A 86 22.08 -3.32 5.21
C ILE A 86 23.16 -4.03 4.39
N CYS A 87 22.83 -4.54 3.21
CA CYS A 87 23.78 -5.20 2.33
C CYS A 87 24.93 -4.27 1.90
N TYR A 88 24.62 -3.01 1.60
CA TYR A 88 25.62 -2.01 1.25
C TYR A 88 26.58 -1.74 2.41
N CYS A 89 26.08 -1.56 3.63
CA CYS A 89 26.89 -1.33 4.83
C CYS A 89 27.74 -2.54 5.22
N LEU A 90 27.27 -3.77 4.93
CA LEU A 90 28.04 -4.99 5.13
C LEU A 90 29.19 -5.16 4.12
N GLY A 91 29.33 -4.27 3.15
CA GLY A 91 30.37 -4.37 2.11
C GLY A 91 30.18 -5.54 1.16
N VAL A 92 28.95 -6.07 1.04
CA VAL A 92 28.62 -7.19 0.16
C VAL A 92 28.59 -6.69 -1.29
N ASN A 93 29.78 -6.43 -1.88
CA ASN A 93 29.94 -6.10 -3.31
C ASN A 93 29.92 -7.34 -4.21
N THR A 94 29.50 -8.48 -3.68
CA THR A 94 29.47 -9.77 -4.33
C THR A 94 28.12 -10.05 -5.00
N LEU A 95 28.05 -11.20 -5.68
CA LEU A 95 26.86 -11.72 -6.36
C LEU A 95 25.59 -11.68 -5.49
N ALA A 96 25.74 -11.82 -4.15
CA ALA A 96 24.65 -11.73 -3.18
C ALA A 96 24.05 -10.32 -3.08
N GLY A 97 24.86 -9.26 -3.16
CA GLY A 97 24.38 -7.86 -3.18
C GLY A 97 23.59 -7.56 -4.46
N ILE A 98 24.08 -8.06 -5.60
CA ILE A 98 23.37 -7.95 -6.88
C ILE A 98 22.04 -8.73 -6.81
N GLY A 99 22.05 -9.93 -6.21
CA GLY A 99 20.85 -10.73 -5.99
C GLY A 99 19.81 -10.01 -5.11
N ALA A 100 20.25 -9.34 -4.05
CA ALA A 100 19.37 -8.55 -3.18
C ALA A 100 18.75 -7.35 -3.93
N LEU A 101 19.53 -6.67 -4.77
CA LEU A 101 19.04 -5.60 -5.63
C LEU A 101 17.98 -6.09 -6.63
N ILE A 102 18.24 -7.22 -7.28
CA ILE A 102 17.29 -7.84 -8.22
C ILE A 102 15.99 -8.22 -7.49
N PHE A 103 16.13 -8.82 -6.30
CA PHE A 103 14.99 -9.21 -5.48
C PHE A 103 14.14 -8.01 -5.05
N THR A 104 14.75 -6.90 -4.64
CA THR A 104 14.04 -5.68 -4.27
C THR A 104 13.35 -5.02 -5.46
N VAL A 105 14.01 -4.97 -6.63
CA VAL A 105 13.40 -4.46 -7.86
C VAL A 105 12.23 -5.33 -8.30
N TRP A 106 12.34 -6.65 -8.15
CA TRP A 106 11.26 -7.60 -8.44
C TRP A 106 10.04 -7.36 -7.52
N HIS A 107 10.27 -7.24 -6.20
CA HIS A 107 9.21 -6.95 -5.23
C HIS A 107 8.55 -5.60 -5.49
N LEU A 108 9.33 -4.57 -5.77
CA LEU A 108 8.85 -3.23 -6.10
C LEU A 108 8.00 -3.24 -7.38
N SER A 109 8.46 -3.93 -8.41
CA SER A 109 7.73 -4.09 -9.67
C SER A 109 6.39 -4.82 -9.45
N SER A 110 6.39 -5.87 -8.63
CA SER A 110 5.19 -6.64 -8.28
C SER A 110 4.16 -5.80 -7.53
N ALA A 111 4.58 -5.00 -6.55
CA ALA A 111 3.74 -4.08 -5.80
C ALA A 111 3.12 -3.00 -6.70
N LEU A 112 3.93 -2.38 -7.56
CA LEU A 112 3.46 -1.40 -8.55
C LEU A 112 2.47 -2.01 -9.54
N HIS A 113 2.70 -3.25 -9.98
CA HIS A 113 1.79 -3.94 -10.89
C HIS A 113 0.42 -4.20 -10.24
N ILE A 114 0.40 -4.62 -8.98
CA ILE A 114 -0.82 -4.82 -8.20
C ILE A 114 -1.60 -3.50 -8.03
N LEU A 115 -0.90 -2.40 -7.70
CA LEU A 115 -1.51 -1.07 -7.57
C LEU A 115 -2.12 -0.57 -8.88
N MET A 116 -1.39 -0.73 -9.99
CA MET A 116 -1.89 -0.38 -11.31
C MET A 116 -3.14 -1.17 -11.68
N PHE A 117 -3.13 -2.47 -11.39
CA PHE A 117 -4.25 -3.37 -11.68
C PHE A 117 -5.49 -3.05 -10.82
N GLN A 118 -5.30 -2.70 -9.55
CA GLN A 118 -6.40 -2.27 -8.67
C GLN A 118 -7.01 -0.96 -9.15
N LYS A 119 -6.19 0.04 -9.49
CA LYS A 119 -6.65 1.33 -10.02
C LYS A 119 -7.45 1.16 -11.32
N GLN A 120 -7.01 0.25 -12.18
CA GLN A 120 -7.71 -0.05 -13.43
C GLN A 120 -9.06 -0.76 -13.16
N ARG A 121 -9.11 -1.67 -12.20
CA ARG A 121 -10.32 -2.37 -11.79
C ARG A 121 -11.37 -1.41 -11.21
N ASP A 122 -10.96 -0.47 -10.38
CA ASP A 122 -11.85 0.54 -9.79
C ASP A 122 -12.39 1.50 -10.85
N ARG A 123 -11.56 1.91 -11.81
CA ARG A 123 -12.00 2.70 -12.98
C ARG A 123 -13.04 1.95 -13.81
N MET A 124 -12.86 0.66 -14.04
CA MET A 124 -13.82 -0.18 -14.78
C MET A 124 -15.13 -0.37 -14.01
N ARG A 125 -15.09 -0.46 -12.69
CA ARG A 125 -16.29 -0.50 -11.83
C ARG A 125 -17.10 0.79 -11.92
N LEU A 126 -16.45 1.94 -11.83
CA LEU A 126 -17.09 3.25 -11.96
C LEU A 126 -17.76 3.41 -13.32
N LEU A 127 -17.07 3.06 -14.42
CA LEU A 127 -17.64 3.11 -15.77
C LEU A 127 -18.84 2.17 -15.94
N ARG A 128 -18.80 0.98 -15.32
CA ARG A 128 -19.93 0.04 -15.32
C ARG A 128 -21.13 0.60 -14.55
N THR A 129 -20.91 1.22 -13.40
CA THR A 129 -21.97 1.85 -12.60
C THR A 129 -22.61 3.00 -13.35
N ASP A 130 -21.82 3.86 -13.98
CA ASP A 130 -22.30 4.96 -14.80
C ASP A 130 -23.11 4.49 -16.03
N SER A 131 -22.68 3.39 -16.64
CA SER A 131 -23.42 2.81 -17.79
C SER A 131 -24.77 2.24 -17.35
N ILE A 132 -24.85 1.60 -16.20
CA ILE A 132 -26.10 1.10 -15.61
C ILE A 132 -27.04 2.28 -15.28
N ILE A 133 -26.52 3.32 -14.64
CA ILE A 133 -27.32 4.51 -14.26
C ILE A 133 -27.84 5.22 -15.54
N ARG A 134 -27.02 5.33 -16.58
CA ARG A 134 -27.47 5.90 -17.88
C ARG A 134 -28.52 5.03 -18.56
N GLY A 135 -28.35 3.70 -18.52
CA GLY A 135 -29.34 2.75 -19.05
C GLY A 135 -30.68 2.84 -18.34
N PHE A 136 -30.67 3.04 -17.02
CA PHE A 136 -31.92 3.27 -16.26
C PHE A 136 -32.58 4.62 -16.56
N ARG A 137 -31.78 5.65 -16.90
CA ARG A 137 -32.30 6.99 -17.25
C ARG A 137 -32.90 7.03 -18.66
N SER A 138 -32.50 6.16 -19.56
CA SER A 138 -32.96 6.10 -20.94
C SER A 138 -34.14 5.14 -21.17
N HIS A 139 -34.65 4.45 -20.12
CA HIS A 139 -35.77 3.53 -20.28
C HIS A 139 -37.11 4.27 -20.52
N PRO A 140 -37.82 3.92 -21.60
CA PRO A 140 -39.04 4.65 -22.06
C PRO A 140 -40.26 4.52 -21.15
N TRP A 141 -40.24 3.66 -20.11
CA TRP A 141 -41.40 3.54 -19.20
C TRP A 141 -41.68 4.78 -18.32
N ARG A 142 -40.68 5.70 -18.19
CA ARG A 142 -40.85 6.96 -17.47
C ARG A 142 -41.74 7.98 -18.16
N SER A 143 -41.92 7.85 -19.46
CA SER A 143 -42.86 8.69 -20.24
C SER A 143 -44.31 8.23 -20.11
N SER A 144 -44.54 6.94 -19.78
CA SER A 144 -45.89 6.37 -19.68
C SER A 144 -46.62 6.72 -18.38
N CYS A 145 -45.90 7.10 -17.29
CA CYS A 145 -46.53 7.49 -16.03
C CYS A 145 -46.99 8.96 -15.97
N ARG A 146 -46.71 9.78 -16.98
CA ARG A 146 -47.15 11.18 -17.02
C ARG A 146 -48.50 11.38 -17.73
N SER A 147 -49.10 10.34 -18.31
CA SER A 147 -50.34 10.42 -19.03
C SER A 147 -51.57 9.99 -18.20
N PHE A 148 -51.42 9.78 -16.90
CA PHE A 148 -52.48 9.32 -15.99
C PHE A 148 -52.72 10.26 -14.80
N ILE A 149 -52.51 11.58 -14.97
CA ILE A 149 -53.03 12.59 -14.01
C ILE A 149 -53.68 13.70 -14.81
#